data_9fd79637d4d109fe56a2eab40163c82b
#
_entry.id   9fd79637d4d109fe56a2eab40163c82b
#
_cell.length_a   1.000
_cell.length_b   1.000
_cell.length_c   1.000
_cell.angle_alpha   90.00
_cell.angle_beta   90.00
_cell.angle_gamma   90.00
#
_symmetry.space_group_name_H-M   'P 1'
#
loop_
_entity.id
_entity.type
_entity.pdbx_description
1 polymer ?
#
loop_
_entity_poly.entity_id
_entity_poly.type
_entity_poly.pdbx_seq_one_letter_code
_entity_poly.pdbx_strand_id
1 'polypeptide(L)'
;MIALKQYKDELHITLQKNAVVKKLYLFGSALTPRFDEKNSDIDVFIETADLLPEEKGELLIVLWENLEDLFNRKVDLLTENSLRNPYLTREIEQTKKLIYDGQSGQIFI
;
A
#
# COMPACT_ATOMS: atom_id res chain seq x y z
N MET A 1 9.33 -13.15 -3.93
CA MET A 1 8.68 -11.85 -3.69
C MET A 1 7.96 -11.36 -4.93
N ILE A 2 7.05 -10.43 -4.75
CA ILE A 2 6.28 -9.89 -5.87
C ILE A 2 7.18 -9.21 -6.91
N ALA A 3 6.87 -9.40 -8.20
CA ALA A 3 7.59 -8.74 -9.30
C ALA A 3 7.00 -7.35 -9.54
N LEU A 4 7.41 -6.36 -8.76
CA LEU A 4 6.81 -5.03 -8.79
C LEU A 4 7.03 -4.26 -10.10
N LYS A 5 8.13 -4.54 -10.81
CA LYS A 5 8.46 -3.80 -12.03
C LYS A 5 7.36 -3.81 -13.08
N GLN A 6 6.62 -4.91 -13.19
CA GLN A 6 5.53 -5.03 -14.16
C GLN A 6 4.36 -4.10 -13.83
N TYR A 7 4.24 -3.65 -12.58
CA TYR A 7 3.16 -2.77 -12.12
C TYR A 7 3.58 -1.31 -11.98
N LYS A 8 4.85 -1.01 -12.22
CA LYS A 8 5.44 0.29 -11.88
C LYS A 8 4.64 1.47 -12.43
N ASP A 9 4.40 1.49 -13.72
CA ASP A 9 3.77 2.64 -14.38
C ASP A 9 2.31 2.82 -13.93
N GLU A 10 1.55 1.73 -13.93
CA GLU A 10 0.15 1.78 -13.49
C GLU A 10 0.02 2.16 -12.02
N LEU A 11 0.89 1.60 -11.19
CA LEU A 11 0.91 1.90 -9.76
C LEU A 11 1.25 3.36 -9.53
N HIS A 12 2.24 3.89 -10.22
CA HIS A 12 2.63 5.28 -10.10
C HIS A 12 1.48 6.22 -10.46
N ILE A 13 0.83 5.98 -11.58
CA ILE A 13 -0.32 6.77 -12.02
C ILE A 13 -1.47 6.70 -11.01
N THR A 14 -1.79 5.49 -10.54
CA THR A 14 -2.85 5.28 -9.54
C THR A 14 -2.59 6.05 -8.26
N LEU A 15 -1.36 5.99 -7.76
CA LEU A 15 -1.00 6.65 -6.51
C LEU A 15 -0.95 8.16 -6.65
N GLN A 16 -0.46 8.68 -7.78
CA GLN A 16 -0.42 10.13 -8.03
C GLN A 16 -1.80 10.76 -8.07
N LYS A 17 -2.81 10.01 -8.48
CA LYS A 17 -4.19 10.50 -8.56
C LYS A 17 -4.90 10.54 -7.22
N ASN A 18 -4.37 9.91 -6.19
CA ASN A 18 -5.06 9.78 -4.91
C ASN A 18 -4.38 10.61 -3.83
N ALA A 19 -5.03 11.69 -3.43
CA ALA A 19 -4.49 12.65 -2.47
C ALA A 19 -4.32 12.09 -1.05
N VAL A 20 -4.89 10.92 -0.75
CA VAL A 20 -4.79 10.35 0.60
C VAL A 20 -3.40 9.80 0.89
N VAL A 21 -2.63 9.47 -0.14
CA VAL A 21 -1.35 8.76 0.03
C VAL A 21 -0.24 9.75 0.33
N LYS A 22 0.17 9.81 1.59
CA LYS A 22 1.41 10.49 1.96
C LYS A 22 2.60 9.59 1.64
N LYS A 23 2.55 8.33 2.09
CA LYS A 23 3.53 7.30 1.74
C LYS A 23 2.84 5.95 1.64
N LEU A 24 3.30 5.11 0.73
CA LEU A 24 2.82 3.74 0.60
C LEU A 24 3.98 2.77 0.78
N TYR A 25 3.76 1.80 1.66
CA TYR A 25 4.72 0.73 1.94
C TYR A 25 4.11 -0.62 1.62
N LEU A 26 4.93 -1.56 1.20
CA LEU A 26 4.58 -2.99 1.23
C LEU A 26 5.18 -3.63 2.46
N PHE A 27 4.51 -4.64 2.99
CA PHE A 27 5.04 -5.47 4.06
C PHE A 27 4.51 -6.91 3.90
N GLY A 28 4.91 -7.81 4.80
CA GLY A 28 4.40 -9.17 4.80
C GLY A 28 4.94 -10.05 3.67
N SER A 29 4.12 -11.01 3.24
CA SER A 29 4.54 -12.07 2.32
C SER A 29 4.97 -11.57 0.95
N ALA A 30 4.44 -10.43 0.48
CA ALA A 30 4.82 -9.86 -0.82
C ALA A 30 6.32 -9.58 -0.94
N LEU A 31 6.99 -9.35 0.18
CA LEU A 31 8.43 -9.07 0.25
C LEU A 31 9.28 -10.31 0.50
N THR A 32 8.68 -11.49 0.51
CA THR A 32 9.37 -12.75 0.83
C THR A 32 9.28 -13.74 -0.32
N PRO A 33 10.19 -14.76 -0.34
CA PRO A 33 10.08 -15.82 -1.34
C PRO A 33 8.82 -16.68 -1.22
N ARG A 34 8.09 -16.56 -0.11
CA ARG A 34 6.82 -17.28 0.10
C ARG A 34 5.64 -16.66 -0.63
N PHE A 35 5.83 -15.51 -1.29
CA PHE A 35 4.77 -14.89 -2.05
C PHE A 35 4.33 -15.80 -3.20
N ASP A 36 3.05 -16.12 -3.22
CA ASP A 36 2.42 -16.93 -4.26
C ASP A 36 1.59 -16.01 -5.16
N GLU A 37 1.98 -15.87 -6.41
CA GLU A 37 1.32 -14.99 -7.36
C GLU A 37 -0.15 -15.34 -7.61
N LYS A 38 -0.56 -16.56 -7.28
CA LYS A 38 -1.96 -16.99 -7.47
C LYS A 38 -2.81 -16.80 -6.22
N ASN A 39 -2.23 -17.02 -5.03
CA ASN A 39 -3.02 -17.16 -3.80
C ASN A 39 -2.67 -16.18 -2.69
N SER A 40 -1.51 -15.53 -2.74
CA SER A 40 -1.12 -14.59 -1.70
C SER A 40 -1.82 -13.24 -1.86
N ASP A 41 -2.25 -12.68 -0.73
CA ASP A 41 -2.74 -11.30 -0.67
C ASP A 41 -1.55 -10.34 -0.67
N ILE A 42 -1.81 -9.08 -1.00
CA ILE A 42 -0.80 -8.05 -0.90
C ILE A 42 -1.12 -7.18 0.31
N ASP A 43 -0.15 -7.06 1.21
CA ASP A 43 -0.26 -6.27 2.42
C ASP A 43 0.35 -4.89 2.18
N VAL A 44 -0.47 -3.84 2.36
CA VAL A 44 -0.11 -2.45 2.08
C VAL A 44 -0.32 -1.62 3.33
N PHE A 45 0.65 -0.80 3.67
CA PHE A 45 0.54 0.18 4.74
C PHE A 45 0.61 1.59 4.15
N ILE A 46 -0.40 2.41 4.46
CA ILE A 46 -0.51 3.79 3.98
C ILE A 46 -0.34 4.76 5.15
N GLU A 47 0.63 5.65 5.04
CA GLU A 47 0.62 6.87 5.84
C GLU A 47 -0.28 7.86 5.11
N THR A 48 -1.34 8.28 5.78
CA THR A 48 -2.35 9.14 5.16
C THR A 48 -1.97 10.61 5.23
N ALA A 49 -2.34 11.34 4.20
CA ALA A 49 -2.20 12.78 4.17
C ALA A 49 -3.16 13.43 5.18
N ASP A 50 -2.87 14.68 5.54
CA ASP A 50 -3.69 15.43 6.49
C ASP A 50 -4.95 15.96 5.80
N LEU A 51 -5.99 15.14 5.84
CA LEU A 51 -7.29 15.42 5.23
C LEU A 51 -8.40 15.23 6.27
N LEU A 52 -9.58 15.77 5.96
CA LEU A 52 -10.75 15.52 6.80
C LEU A 52 -11.10 14.03 6.81
N PRO A 53 -11.61 13.50 7.94
CA PRO A 53 -11.93 12.06 8.04
C PRO A 53 -12.85 11.54 6.93
N GLU A 54 -13.84 12.32 6.53
CA GLU A 54 -14.77 11.95 5.46
C GLU A 54 -14.05 11.79 4.12
N GLU A 55 -13.16 12.72 3.82
CA GLU A 55 -12.36 12.67 2.58
C GLU A 55 -11.41 11.49 2.61
N LYS A 56 -10.75 11.24 3.74
CA LYS A 56 -9.86 10.09 3.89
C LYS A 56 -10.58 8.78 3.63
N GLY A 57 -11.76 8.61 4.22
CA GLY A 57 -12.55 7.40 4.07
C GLY A 57 -12.88 7.10 2.61
N GLU A 58 -13.38 8.09 1.90
CA GLU A 58 -13.74 7.95 0.49
C GLU A 58 -12.52 7.63 -0.37
N LEU A 59 -11.42 8.37 -0.17
CA LEU A 59 -10.21 8.18 -0.96
C LEU A 59 -9.54 6.84 -0.68
N LEU A 60 -9.60 6.35 0.56
CA LEU A 60 -9.05 5.04 0.92
C LEU A 60 -9.83 3.90 0.26
N ILE A 61 -11.15 4.01 0.19
CA ILE A 61 -11.97 3.02 -0.50
C ILE A 61 -11.62 2.97 -1.99
N VAL A 62 -11.51 4.13 -2.63
CA VAL A 62 -11.14 4.23 -4.04
C VAL A 62 -9.74 3.64 -4.26
N LEU A 63 -8.80 3.98 -3.40
CA LEU A 63 -7.44 3.44 -3.49
C LEU A 63 -7.43 1.93 -3.36
N TRP A 64 -8.14 1.39 -2.37
CA TRP A 64 -8.23 -0.04 -2.14
C TRP A 64 -8.78 -0.77 -3.37
N GLU A 65 -9.88 -0.29 -3.93
CA GLU A 65 -10.47 -0.88 -5.14
C GLU A 65 -9.50 -0.82 -6.33
N ASN A 66 -8.85 0.31 -6.52
CA ASN A 66 -7.88 0.49 -7.61
C ASN A 66 -6.68 -0.43 -7.47
N LEU A 67 -6.19 -0.63 -6.25
CA LEU A 67 -5.06 -1.53 -6.01
C LEU A 67 -5.46 -2.99 -6.25
N GLU A 68 -6.65 -3.39 -5.83
CA GLU A 68 -7.14 -4.76 -6.09
C GLU A 68 -7.29 -5.01 -7.59
N ASP A 69 -7.80 -4.04 -8.33
CA ASP A 69 -7.91 -4.15 -9.78
C ASP A 69 -6.54 -4.23 -10.45
N LEU A 70 -5.61 -3.38 -10.01
CA LEU A 70 -4.27 -3.31 -10.58
C LEU A 70 -3.50 -4.61 -10.36
N PHE A 71 -3.52 -5.14 -9.14
CA PHE A 71 -2.80 -6.36 -8.78
C PHE A 71 -3.58 -7.63 -9.13
N ASN A 72 -4.85 -7.50 -9.47
CA ASN A 72 -5.77 -8.59 -9.74
C ASN A 72 -5.77 -9.63 -8.60
N ARG A 73 -5.83 -9.15 -7.37
CA ARG A 73 -5.87 -9.97 -6.16
C ARG A 73 -6.31 -9.13 -4.96
N LYS A 74 -6.59 -9.83 -3.87
CA LYS A 74 -6.97 -9.18 -2.63
C LYS A 74 -5.82 -8.35 -2.06
N VAL A 75 -6.14 -7.14 -1.61
CA VAL A 75 -5.20 -6.24 -0.96
C VAL A 75 -5.69 -5.98 0.46
N ASP A 76 -4.81 -6.20 1.44
CA ASP A 76 -5.05 -5.82 2.82
C ASP A 76 -4.44 -4.44 3.05
N LEU A 77 -5.29 -3.43 3.14
CA LEU A 77 -4.86 -2.05 3.28
C LEU A 77 -4.99 -1.60 4.73
N LEU A 78 -3.87 -1.25 5.34
CA LEU A 78 -3.80 -0.72 6.69
C LEU A 78 -3.30 0.72 6.67
N THR A 79 -3.75 1.50 7.64
CA THR A 79 -3.28 2.87 7.86
C THR A 79 -2.76 3.01 9.29
N GLU A 80 -2.13 4.13 9.62
CA GLU A 80 -1.70 4.41 10.98
C GLU A 80 -2.85 4.31 12.00
N ASN A 81 -4.08 4.58 11.56
CA ASN A 81 -5.25 4.51 12.42
C ASN A 81 -5.77 3.08 12.63
N SER A 82 -5.30 2.14 11.81
CA SER A 82 -5.68 0.72 11.91
C SER A 82 -4.81 -0.06 12.90
N LEU A 83 -3.67 0.51 13.31
CA LEU A 83 -2.65 -0.20 14.07
C LEU A 83 -2.96 -0.15 15.58
N ARG A 84 -3.63 -1.20 16.06
CA ARG A 84 -3.97 -1.35 17.49
C ARG A 84 -3.22 -2.49 18.18
N ASN A 85 -2.67 -3.41 17.39
CA ASN A 85 -1.93 -4.55 17.89
C ASN A 85 -0.43 -4.22 17.90
N PRO A 86 0.23 -4.20 19.09
CA PRO A 86 1.65 -3.87 19.17
C PRO A 86 2.56 -4.79 18.37
N TYR A 87 2.20 -6.07 18.27
CA TYR A 87 2.99 -7.05 17.50
C TYR A 87 2.94 -6.74 16.00
N LEU A 88 1.75 -6.43 15.49
CA LEU A 88 1.58 -6.06 14.08
C LEU A 88 2.31 -4.77 13.77
N THR A 89 2.21 -3.77 14.63
CA THR A 89 2.90 -2.49 14.48
C THR A 89 4.42 -2.71 14.39
N ARG A 90 4.96 -3.54 15.27
CA ARG A 90 6.39 -3.85 15.27
C ARG A 90 6.80 -4.57 13.99
N GLU A 91 6.01 -5.55 13.56
CA GLU A 91 6.28 -6.29 12.33
C GLU A 91 6.33 -5.35 11.12
N ILE A 92 5.37 -4.46 10.99
CA ILE A 92 5.33 -3.48 9.91
C ILE A 92 6.56 -2.57 9.97
N GLU A 93 6.86 -2.00 11.13
CA GLU A 93 8.02 -1.11 11.29
C GLU A 93 9.34 -1.77 10.94
N GLN A 94 9.49 -3.06 11.23
CA GLN A 94 10.73 -3.79 10.98
C GLN A 94 10.87 -4.28 9.54
N THR A 95 9.76 -4.51 8.84
CA THR A 95 9.77 -5.20 7.55
C THR A 95 9.29 -4.35 6.38
N LYS A 96 8.61 -3.25 6.64
CA LYS A 96 8.02 -2.44 5.56
C LYS A 96 9.07 -1.89 4.62
N LYS A 97 8.70 -1.84 3.34
CA LYS A 97 9.54 -1.24 2.29
C LYS A 97 8.77 -0.09 1.65
N LEU A 98 9.37 1.09 1.62
CA LEU A 98 8.77 2.26 0.97
C LEU A 98 8.70 2.03 -0.54
N ILE A 99 7.50 2.17 -1.09
CA ILE A 99 7.26 2.01 -2.52
C ILE A 99 6.96 3.36 -3.17
N TYR A 100 6.26 4.25 -2.47
CA TYR A 100 5.86 5.53 -3.03
C TYR A 100 5.87 6.62 -1.96
N ASP A 101 6.44 7.77 -2.32
CA ASP A 101 6.43 8.99 -1.50
C ASP A 101 5.54 10.02 -2.19
N GLY A 102 4.37 10.29 -1.61
CA GLY A 102 3.42 11.23 -2.17
C GLY A 102 3.86 12.69 -2.09
N GLN A 103 4.81 13.02 -1.23
CA GLN A 103 5.33 14.39 -1.11
C GLN A 103 6.26 14.73 -2.26
N SER A 104 7.08 13.79 -2.69
CA SER A 104 7.98 13.97 -3.83
C SER A 104 7.41 13.45 -5.15
N GLY A 105 6.38 12.61 -5.07
CA GLY A 105 5.82 11.91 -6.23
C GLY A 105 6.71 10.79 -6.74
N GLN A 106 7.71 10.38 -5.98
CA GLN A 106 8.69 9.38 -6.41
C GLN A 106 8.25 7.96 -6.08
N ILE A 107 8.41 7.06 -7.05
CA ILE A 107 8.18 5.62 -6.87
C ILE A 107 9.52 4.89 -6.80
N PHE A 108 9.61 3.94 -5.87
CA PHE A 108 10.85 3.20 -5.56
C PHE A 108 10.69 1.73 -5.95
N ILE A 109 10.72 1.48 -7.23
CA ILE A 109 10.59 0.13 -7.78
C ILE A 109 11.72 -0.16 -8.76
#